data_eddb56de8c96fbfaeccda34463e50140
#
_entry.id   eddb56de8c96fbfaeccda34463e50140
#
_cell.length_a   1.000
_cell.length_b   1.000
_cell.length_c   1.000
_cell.angle_alpha   90.00
_cell.angle_beta   90.00
_cell.angle_gamma   90.00
#
_symmetry.space_group_name_H-M   'P 1'
#
loop_
_entity.id
_entity.type
_entity.pdbx_description
1 polymer ?
#
loop_
_entity_poly.entity_id
_entity_poly.type
_entity_poly.pdbx_seq_one_letter_code
_entity_poly.pdbx_strand_id
1 'polypeptide(L)'
;MHSTPSAHTPRPTTLLLLLLALNSIGTEIAAAPPPRRATPARMDLDDADIQMFPEPTAHITQHQPQIPHGKLEIIEYQSKTVGTTRRMNVYTPPGYSPEKKYPVLYLLHGIGGDETEWQRFADPANLLDNLIAAEQATPMIVVMPNGRAQKNDRAEGNVFAAAPAFATFEQDLLNDVIPAIESRYSVHADRDHRGIAGLSMGGGQSLNF
;
A
#
# COMPACT_ATOMS: atom_id res chain seq x y z
N MET A 1 -10.20 -4.97 -90.18
CA MET A 1 -10.85 -3.71 -89.82
C MET A 1 -10.64 -3.53 -88.35
N HIS A 2 -10.05 -2.41 -88.01
CA HIS A 2 -9.86 -1.72 -86.75
C HIS A 2 -8.43 -1.72 -86.24
N SER A 3 -7.93 -0.56 -86.45
CA SER A 3 -6.63 0.03 -86.13
C SER A 3 -6.46 0.24 -84.64
N THR A 4 -5.25 -0.08 -84.13
CA THR A 4 -4.74 0.32 -82.82
C THR A 4 -4.01 1.67 -82.93
N PRO A 5 -4.17 2.60 -82.01
CA PRO A 5 -3.29 3.74 -81.92
C PRO A 5 -2.14 3.51 -80.93
N SER A 6 -1.02 4.01 -81.38
CA SER A 6 0.31 4.08 -80.75
C SER A 6 0.33 4.83 -79.42
N ALA A 7 1.01 4.25 -78.44
CA ALA A 7 1.31 4.89 -77.17
C ALA A 7 2.60 5.71 -77.24
N HIS A 8 2.48 7.00 -76.94
CA HIS A 8 3.63 7.93 -76.71
C HIS A 8 4.10 7.82 -75.27
N THR A 9 5.36 7.47 -75.07
CA THR A 9 6.07 7.56 -73.78
C THR A 9 6.69 8.93 -73.65
N PRO A 10 6.50 9.65 -72.52
CA PRO A 10 7.27 10.85 -72.23
C PRO A 10 8.58 10.51 -71.50
N ARG A 11 9.65 11.20 -71.90
CA ARG A 11 10.98 11.14 -71.31
C ARG A 11 10.97 11.75 -69.92
N PRO A 12 11.79 11.21 -68.95
CA PRO A 12 11.91 11.80 -67.63
C PRO A 12 12.80 13.06 -67.66
N THR A 13 12.28 14.17 -67.21
CA THR A 13 13.00 15.39 -66.94
C THR A 13 13.73 15.24 -65.60
N THR A 14 15.08 15.25 -65.63
CA THR A 14 15.93 15.19 -64.47
C THR A 14 15.84 16.50 -63.70
N LEU A 15 15.15 16.54 -62.56
CA LEU A 15 15.12 17.67 -61.66
C LEU A 15 16.27 17.53 -60.64
N LEU A 16 17.28 18.38 -60.80
CA LEU A 16 18.43 18.49 -59.88
C LEU A 16 17.98 19.19 -58.60
N LEU A 17 17.69 18.45 -57.52
CA LEU A 17 17.42 19.01 -56.21
C LEU A 17 18.75 19.32 -55.48
N LEU A 18 19.04 20.61 -55.36
CA LEU A 18 20.14 21.13 -54.54
C LEU A 18 19.72 21.05 -53.06
N LEU A 19 20.22 20.02 -52.32
CA LEU A 19 20.05 19.92 -50.88
C LEU A 19 21.01 20.89 -50.16
N LEU A 20 20.48 22.04 -49.71
CA LEU A 20 21.12 22.89 -48.73
C LEU A 20 21.06 22.19 -47.36
N ALA A 21 22.19 21.64 -46.91
CA ALA A 21 22.35 21.17 -45.53
C ALA A 21 22.44 22.38 -44.60
N LEU A 22 21.37 22.75 -43.95
CA LEU A 22 21.38 23.61 -42.78
C LEU A 22 21.88 22.79 -41.58
N ASN A 23 23.15 22.95 -41.24
CA ASN A 23 23.67 22.53 -39.94
C ASN A 23 23.05 23.42 -38.84
N SER A 24 21.92 22.99 -38.26
CA SER A 24 21.43 23.51 -37.01
C SER A 24 22.33 23.00 -35.88
N ILE A 25 23.27 23.84 -35.43
CA ILE A 25 23.96 23.59 -34.14
C ILE A 25 22.91 23.74 -33.06
N GLY A 26 22.28 22.60 -32.71
CA GLY A 26 21.47 22.53 -31.53
C GLY A 26 22.37 22.62 -30.31
N THR A 27 22.40 23.79 -29.66
CA THR A 27 22.91 23.88 -28.30
C THR A 27 21.97 23.07 -27.41
N GLU A 28 22.37 21.84 -27.06
CA GLU A 28 21.76 21.08 -25.97
C GLU A 28 21.94 21.92 -24.69
N ILE A 29 20.89 22.61 -24.28
CA ILE A 29 20.81 23.21 -22.95
C ILE A 29 20.67 21.98 -21.99
N ALA A 30 21.81 21.56 -21.43
CA ALA A 30 21.79 20.57 -20.38
C ALA A 30 20.87 21.06 -19.26
N ALA A 31 19.78 20.33 -19.01
CA ALA A 31 18.88 20.62 -17.91
C ALA A 31 19.69 20.64 -16.62
N ALA A 32 19.58 21.70 -15.83
CA ALA A 32 20.21 21.76 -14.52
C ALA A 32 19.81 20.55 -13.70
N PRO A 33 20.73 19.91 -12.97
CA PRO A 33 20.38 18.78 -12.12
C PRO A 33 19.31 19.22 -11.11
N PRO A 34 18.33 18.35 -10.81
CA PRO A 34 17.30 18.69 -9.85
C PRO A 34 17.95 19.07 -8.51
N PRO A 35 17.39 20.05 -7.79
CA PRO A 35 17.93 20.47 -6.51
C PRO A 35 18.05 19.22 -5.61
N ARG A 36 19.24 18.99 -5.05
CA ARG A 36 19.46 17.92 -4.07
C ARG A 36 18.45 18.16 -2.94
N ARG A 37 17.60 17.17 -2.72
CA ARG A 37 16.72 17.16 -1.55
C ARG A 37 17.63 17.39 -0.32
N ALA A 38 17.44 18.49 0.38
CA ALA A 38 18.16 18.72 1.62
C ALA A 38 17.91 17.51 2.52
N THR A 39 18.97 16.88 3.00
CA THR A 39 18.87 15.89 4.07
C THR A 39 18.14 16.58 5.22
N PRO A 40 17.03 16.02 5.75
CA PRO A 40 16.38 16.62 6.90
C PRO A 40 17.44 16.84 7.98
N ALA A 41 17.48 18.05 8.52
CA ALA A 41 18.38 18.34 9.64
C ALA A 41 18.08 17.31 10.72
N ARG A 42 19.11 16.63 11.22
CA ARG A 42 18.96 15.73 12.37
C ARG A 42 18.39 16.59 13.50
N MET A 43 17.28 16.15 14.07
CA MET A 43 16.73 16.78 15.26
C MET A 43 17.69 16.45 16.40
N ASP A 44 18.41 17.47 16.87
CA ASP A 44 19.25 17.31 18.06
C ASP A 44 18.33 17.44 19.26
N LEU A 45 18.23 16.38 20.05
CA LEU A 45 17.49 16.38 21.32
C LEU A 45 18.25 17.22 22.32
N ASP A 46 17.55 18.01 23.14
CA ASP A 46 18.12 18.79 24.24
C ASP A 46 17.65 18.25 25.59
N ASP A 47 18.14 18.87 26.68
CA ASP A 47 17.84 18.44 28.05
C ASP A 47 16.34 18.55 28.41
N ALA A 48 15.53 19.25 27.61
CA ALA A 48 14.08 19.36 27.79
C ALA A 48 13.32 18.24 27.10
N ASP A 49 13.97 17.51 26.19
CA ASP A 49 13.39 16.35 25.52
C ASP A 49 13.37 15.14 26.46
N ILE A 50 12.22 14.86 27.02
CA ILE A 50 12.02 13.75 27.94
C ILE A 50 11.45 12.54 27.19
N GLN A 51 12.15 11.42 27.26
CA GLN A 51 11.62 10.15 26.77
C GLN A 51 10.37 9.73 27.55
N MET A 52 9.19 9.78 26.92
CA MET A 52 7.92 9.45 27.58
C MET A 52 7.72 7.97 27.84
N PHE A 53 8.27 7.13 26.98
CA PHE A 53 8.14 5.68 27.07
C PHE A 53 9.52 5.03 27.08
N PRO A 54 9.72 3.99 27.90
CA PRO A 54 10.97 3.24 27.86
C PRO A 54 11.14 2.57 26.50
N GLU A 55 12.39 2.31 26.13
CA GLU A 55 12.68 1.49 24.94
C GLU A 55 12.00 0.13 25.07
N PRO A 56 11.44 -0.39 23.96
CA PRO A 56 10.87 -1.74 23.96
C PRO A 56 11.93 -2.76 24.38
N THR A 57 11.56 -3.63 25.28
CA THR A 57 12.46 -4.68 25.73
C THR A 57 12.70 -5.72 24.63
N ALA A 58 13.90 -6.27 24.56
CA ALA A 58 14.29 -7.22 23.53
C ALA A 58 13.33 -8.43 23.42
N HIS A 59 12.77 -8.88 24.53
CA HIS A 59 11.84 -10.02 24.54
C HIS A 59 10.51 -9.73 23.82
N ILE A 60 10.15 -8.46 23.63
CA ILE A 60 8.96 -8.07 22.86
C ILE A 60 9.28 -8.02 21.36
N THR A 61 10.47 -7.55 20.98
CA THR A 61 10.82 -7.25 19.58
C THR A 61 11.58 -8.37 18.87
N GLN A 62 12.32 -9.19 19.62
CA GLN A 62 13.10 -10.29 19.04
C GLN A 62 12.23 -11.52 18.77
N HIS A 63 12.50 -12.21 17.67
CA HIS A 63 11.87 -13.48 17.37
C HIS A 63 12.27 -14.55 18.40
N GLN A 64 11.29 -15.20 18.99
CA GLN A 64 11.47 -16.22 20.05
C GLN A 64 11.01 -17.57 19.53
N PRO A 65 11.91 -18.43 18.97
CA PRO A 65 11.50 -19.69 18.31
C PRO A 65 10.87 -20.74 19.25
N GLN A 66 10.98 -20.54 20.56
CA GLN A 66 10.47 -21.47 21.58
C GLN A 66 9.01 -21.25 21.98
N ILE A 67 8.39 -20.15 21.55
CA ILE A 67 6.97 -19.87 21.83
C ILE A 67 6.08 -20.32 20.67
N PRO A 68 4.77 -20.55 20.89
CA PRO A 68 3.84 -20.74 19.80
C PRO A 68 3.70 -19.49 18.94
N HIS A 69 3.60 -19.68 17.63
CA HIS A 69 3.45 -18.57 16.66
C HIS A 69 2.07 -18.56 16.02
N GLY A 70 1.60 -17.34 15.74
CA GLY A 70 0.45 -17.11 14.90
C GLY A 70 0.75 -17.36 13.41
N LYS A 71 -0.27 -17.21 12.58
CA LYS A 71 -0.16 -17.33 11.14
C LYS A 71 -0.45 -15.99 10.48
N LEU A 72 0.46 -15.55 9.62
CA LEU A 72 0.23 -14.43 8.74
C LEU A 72 -0.08 -14.95 7.33
N GLU A 73 -1.16 -14.46 6.73
CA GLU A 73 -1.54 -14.82 5.36
C GLU A 73 -2.08 -13.63 4.59
N ILE A 74 -1.88 -13.64 3.28
CA ILE A 74 -2.50 -12.68 2.36
C ILE A 74 -3.78 -13.32 1.85
N ILE A 75 -4.90 -12.62 1.99
CA ILE A 75 -6.18 -13.05 1.44
C ILE A 75 -6.70 -12.03 0.44
N GLU A 76 -7.45 -12.53 -0.52
CA GLU A 76 -8.18 -11.71 -1.49
C GLU A 76 -9.67 -11.61 -1.12
N TYR A 77 -10.25 -10.45 -1.40
CA TYR A 77 -11.68 -10.21 -1.25
C TYR A 77 -12.21 -9.42 -2.42
N GLN A 78 -13.50 -9.57 -2.71
CA GLN A 78 -14.19 -8.78 -3.73
C GLN A 78 -14.70 -7.50 -3.09
N SER A 79 -14.09 -6.38 -3.44
CA SER A 79 -14.59 -5.07 -3.05
C SER A 79 -15.67 -4.64 -4.04
N LYS A 80 -16.91 -4.58 -3.59
CA LYS A 80 -18.04 -4.02 -4.36
C LYS A 80 -17.92 -2.50 -4.43
N THR A 81 -17.42 -1.90 -3.38
CA THR A 81 -17.17 -0.46 -3.26
C THR A 81 -16.22 0.05 -4.33
N VAL A 82 -15.12 -0.68 -4.58
CA VAL A 82 -14.11 -0.31 -5.59
C VAL A 82 -14.37 -0.96 -6.95
N GLY A 83 -15.11 -2.07 -6.97
CA GLY A 83 -15.42 -2.84 -8.18
C GLY A 83 -14.22 -3.67 -8.67
N THR A 84 -13.38 -4.18 -7.75
CA THR A 84 -12.23 -5.02 -8.08
C THR A 84 -11.88 -5.99 -6.94
N THR A 85 -11.09 -7.01 -7.25
CA THR A 85 -10.46 -7.85 -6.23
C THR A 85 -9.35 -7.06 -5.55
N ARG A 86 -9.38 -7.03 -4.22
CA ARG A 86 -8.37 -6.38 -3.37
C ARG A 86 -7.75 -7.38 -2.41
N ARG A 87 -6.64 -7.02 -1.78
CA ARG A 87 -5.89 -7.88 -0.88
C ARG A 87 -5.76 -7.24 0.49
N MET A 88 -5.60 -8.08 1.50
CA MET A 88 -5.25 -7.70 2.86
C MET A 88 -4.39 -8.78 3.51
N ASN A 89 -3.50 -8.38 4.42
CA ASN A 89 -2.81 -9.30 5.31
C ASN A 89 -3.69 -9.58 6.51
N VAL A 90 -3.72 -10.84 6.93
CA VAL A 90 -4.46 -11.27 8.13
C VAL A 90 -3.53 -12.10 9.01
N TYR A 91 -3.39 -11.67 10.24
CA TYR A 91 -2.74 -12.45 11.28
C TYR A 91 -3.81 -13.13 12.14
N THR A 92 -3.63 -14.44 12.36
CA THR A 92 -4.39 -15.21 13.35
C THR A 92 -3.47 -15.60 14.51
N PRO A 93 -3.93 -15.53 15.79
CA PRO A 93 -3.08 -15.73 16.94
C PRO A 93 -2.61 -17.19 17.08
N PRO A 94 -1.55 -17.44 17.88
CA PRO A 94 -1.13 -18.78 18.21
C PRO A 94 -2.31 -19.62 18.76
N GLY A 95 -2.45 -20.85 18.27
CA GLY A 95 -3.53 -21.73 18.67
C GLY A 95 -4.93 -21.28 18.22
N TYR A 96 -5.01 -20.47 17.14
CA TYR A 96 -6.30 -20.13 16.53
C TYR A 96 -7.14 -21.39 16.25
N SER A 97 -8.40 -21.34 16.66
CA SER A 97 -9.39 -22.40 16.42
C SER A 97 -10.72 -21.81 15.96
N PRO A 98 -11.39 -22.40 14.97
CA PRO A 98 -12.71 -21.96 14.54
C PRO A 98 -13.82 -22.12 15.59
N GLU A 99 -13.59 -22.91 16.64
CA GLU A 99 -14.52 -23.09 17.75
C GLU A 99 -14.49 -21.93 18.77
N LYS A 100 -13.46 -21.10 18.73
CA LYS A 100 -13.32 -19.91 19.60
C LYS A 100 -13.54 -18.65 18.80
N LYS A 101 -14.13 -17.64 19.41
CA LYS A 101 -14.30 -16.31 18.81
C LYS A 101 -13.21 -15.38 19.30
N TYR A 102 -12.73 -14.53 18.38
CA TYR A 102 -11.65 -13.60 18.63
C TYR A 102 -12.08 -12.15 18.37
N PRO A 103 -11.60 -11.19 19.13
CA PRO A 103 -11.70 -9.77 18.75
C PRO A 103 -10.83 -9.49 17.52
N VAL A 104 -11.15 -8.40 16.80
CA VAL A 104 -10.47 -8.03 15.57
C VAL A 104 -9.90 -6.63 15.69
N LEU A 105 -8.63 -6.46 15.34
CA LEU A 105 -7.98 -5.18 15.15
C LEU A 105 -7.77 -4.92 13.64
N TYR A 106 -8.33 -3.83 13.12
CA TYR A 106 -8.05 -3.32 11.78
C TYR A 106 -6.90 -2.32 11.88
N LEU A 107 -5.75 -2.65 11.30
CA LEU A 107 -4.51 -1.90 11.42
C LEU A 107 -4.14 -1.25 10.08
N LEU A 108 -4.28 0.09 9.99
CA LEU A 108 -4.23 0.85 8.75
C LEU A 108 -2.84 1.46 8.51
N HIS A 109 -2.37 1.38 7.27
CA HIS A 109 -1.07 1.89 6.85
C HIS A 109 -1.05 3.41 6.59
N GLY A 110 0.16 3.99 6.43
CA GLY A 110 0.36 5.39 6.08
C GLY A 110 0.12 5.68 4.59
N ILE A 111 0.19 6.98 4.20
CA ILE A 111 -0.15 7.42 2.82
C ILE A 111 0.70 6.78 1.73
N GLY A 112 1.95 6.43 2.02
CA GLY A 112 2.88 5.80 1.08
C GLY A 112 2.88 4.28 1.12
N GLY A 113 2.09 3.68 2.01
CA GLY A 113 2.07 2.24 2.26
C GLY A 113 1.02 1.47 1.46
N ASP A 114 0.94 0.20 1.80
CA ASP A 114 -0.03 -0.77 1.32
C ASP A 114 -0.30 -1.84 2.41
N GLU A 115 -1.02 -2.89 2.09
CA GLU A 115 -1.37 -4.00 3.00
C GLU A 115 -0.16 -4.70 3.64
N THR A 116 1.06 -4.45 3.14
CA THR A 116 2.30 -5.07 3.65
C THR A 116 3.16 -4.13 4.51
N GLU A 117 2.79 -2.86 4.63
CA GLU A 117 3.63 -1.85 5.29
C GLU A 117 3.96 -2.23 6.74
N TRP A 118 2.96 -2.58 7.52
CA TRP A 118 3.14 -2.95 8.92
C TRP A 118 4.08 -4.13 9.10
N GLN A 119 3.96 -5.16 8.25
CA GLN A 119 4.84 -6.32 8.32
C GLN A 119 6.30 -5.98 7.97
N ARG A 120 6.51 -5.04 7.05
CA ARG A 120 7.86 -4.61 6.64
C ARG A 120 8.58 -3.77 7.70
N PHE A 121 7.84 -2.96 8.47
CA PHE A 121 8.44 -1.96 9.37
C PHE A 121 8.35 -2.30 10.84
N ALA A 122 7.33 -3.03 11.27
CA ALA A 122 7.06 -3.28 12.68
C ALA A 122 6.92 -4.76 13.03
N ASP A 123 6.77 -5.65 12.06
CA ASP A 123 6.54 -7.08 12.26
C ASP A 123 5.51 -7.38 13.36
N PRO A 124 4.24 -6.93 13.18
CA PRO A 124 3.22 -7.06 14.21
C PRO A 124 2.91 -8.52 14.57
N ALA A 125 3.15 -9.46 13.67
CA ALA A 125 2.97 -10.89 13.96
C ALA A 125 3.93 -11.32 15.08
N ASN A 126 5.22 -11.02 14.95
CA ASN A 126 6.21 -11.34 15.98
C ASN A 126 5.94 -10.61 17.30
N LEU A 127 5.58 -9.32 17.25
CA LEU A 127 5.23 -8.55 18.44
C LEU A 127 4.04 -9.17 19.19
N LEU A 128 2.99 -9.54 18.47
CA LEU A 128 1.78 -10.14 19.06
C LEU A 128 2.05 -11.54 19.62
N ASP A 129 2.83 -12.37 18.93
CA ASP A 129 3.23 -13.67 19.44
C ASP A 129 3.94 -13.54 20.80
N ASN A 130 4.91 -12.62 20.90
CA ASN A 130 5.64 -12.36 22.12
C ASN A 130 4.74 -11.82 23.24
N LEU A 131 3.87 -10.86 22.94
CA LEU A 131 2.96 -10.26 23.92
C LEU A 131 1.89 -11.25 24.38
N ILE A 132 1.38 -12.10 23.50
CA ILE A 132 0.40 -13.14 23.84
C ILE A 132 1.07 -14.21 24.70
N ALA A 133 2.28 -14.64 24.36
CA ALA A 133 3.03 -15.62 25.17
C ALA A 133 3.39 -15.07 26.57
N ALA A 134 3.59 -13.75 26.68
CA ALA A 134 3.82 -13.08 27.97
C ALA A 134 2.53 -12.69 28.73
N GLU A 135 1.35 -13.08 28.24
CA GLU A 135 0.02 -12.73 28.78
C GLU A 135 -0.23 -11.21 28.85
N GLN A 136 0.47 -10.42 28.01
CA GLN A 136 0.35 -8.97 27.93
C GLN A 136 -0.61 -8.50 26.83
N ALA A 137 -1.03 -9.40 25.94
CA ALA A 137 -2.06 -9.15 24.94
C ALA A 137 -3.07 -10.30 24.89
N THR A 138 -4.32 -9.95 24.71
CA THR A 138 -5.38 -10.92 24.42
C THR A 138 -5.19 -11.48 23.00
N PRO A 139 -5.29 -12.81 22.79
CA PRO A 139 -5.30 -13.37 21.45
C PRO A 139 -6.36 -12.73 20.57
N MET A 140 -5.95 -12.13 19.44
CA MET A 140 -6.80 -11.39 18.52
C MET A 140 -6.43 -11.67 17.07
N ILE A 141 -7.37 -11.43 16.16
CA ILE A 141 -7.10 -11.38 14.73
C ILE A 141 -6.69 -9.95 14.38
N VAL A 142 -5.62 -9.78 13.59
CA VAL A 142 -5.23 -8.47 13.08
C VAL A 142 -5.34 -8.46 11.57
N VAL A 143 -6.10 -7.51 11.07
CA VAL A 143 -6.37 -7.31 9.65
C VAL A 143 -5.64 -6.05 9.18
N MET A 144 -4.78 -6.19 8.21
CA MET A 144 -4.01 -5.09 7.60
C MET A 144 -4.47 -4.92 6.15
N PRO A 145 -5.55 -4.18 5.91
CA PRO A 145 -6.05 -3.92 4.58
C PRO A 145 -5.25 -2.81 3.89
N ASN A 146 -5.46 -2.63 2.59
CA ASN A 146 -4.99 -1.44 1.91
C ASN A 146 -6.03 -0.31 2.05
N GLY A 147 -5.69 0.73 2.82
CA GLY A 147 -6.57 1.88 3.08
C GLY A 147 -6.81 2.80 1.88
N ARG A 148 -6.16 2.55 0.73
CA ARG A 148 -6.35 3.30 -0.53
C ARG A 148 -7.40 2.58 -1.39
N ALA A 149 -8.68 2.83 -1.15
CA ALA A 149 -9.80 2.16 -1.82
C ALA A 149 -10.05 2.73 -3.22
N GLN A 150 -9.23 2.31 -4.19
CA GLN A 150 -9.34 2.61 -5.62
C GLN A 150 -8.79 1.44 -6.44
N LYS A 151 -9.09 1.41 -7.76
CA LYS A 151 -8.70 0.30 -8.64
C LYS A 151 -7.18 0.06 -8.67
N ASN A 152 -6.39 1.11 -8.87
CA ASN A 152 -4.94 1.05 -8.65
C ASN A 152 -4.63 1.51 -7.23
N ASP A 153 -4.52 0.57 -6.32
CA ASP A 153 -4.30 0.83 -4.90
C ASP A 153 -2.82 0.88 -4.51
N ARG A 154 -1.92 0.99 -5.48
CA ARG A 154 -0.48 1.15 -5.24
C ARG A 154 -0.11 2.61 -5.01
N ALA A 155 0.94 2.84 -4.20
CA ALA A 155 1.46 4.18 -3.91
C ALA A 155 2.39 4.65 -5.05
N GLU A 156 1.80 5.07 -6.17
CA GLU A 156 2.52 5.51 -7.36
C GLU A 156 2.32 7.02 -7.61
N GLY A 157 3.35 7.66 -8.13
CA GLY A 157 3.31 9.09 -8.47
C GLY A 157 3.04 10.00 -7.27
N ASN A 158 2.09 10.91 -7.43
CA ASN A 158 1.68 11.82 -6.34
C ASN A 158 0.69 11.11 -5.40
N VAL A 159 1.19 10.57 -4.30
CA VAL A 159 0.38 9.83 -3.31
C VAL A 159 -0.73 10.68 -2.68
N PHE A 160 -0.58 12.01 -2.63
CA PHE A 160 -1.63 12.92 -2.13
C PHE A 160 -2.81 13.03 -3.07
N ALA A 161 -2.63 12.75 -4.37
CA ALA A 161 -3.74 12.70 -5.31
C ALA A 161 -4.73 11.56 -5.02
N ALA A 162 -4.31 10.56 -4.23
CA ALA A 162 -5.15 9.46 -3.80
C ALA A 162 -6.00 9.78 -2.53
N ALA A 163 -5.99 11.02 -2.04
CA ALA A 163 -6.78 11.41 -0.86
C ALA A 163 -8.27 10.98 -0.93
N PRO A 164 -8.98 11.10 -2.06
CA PRO A 164 -10.36 10.60 -2.16
C PRO A 164 -10.49 9.10 -1.94
N ALA A 165 -9.50 8.30 -2.34
CA ALA A 165 -9.51 6.86 -2.14
C ALA A 165 -9.43 6.47 -0.66
N PHE A 166 -8.76 7.27 0.16
CA PHE A 166 -8.72 7.06 1.61
C PHE A 166 -10.07 7.37 2.28
N ALA A 167 -10.83 8.34 1.77
CA ALA A 167 -12.20 8.57 2.23
C ALA A 167 -13.16 7.46 1.79
N THR A 168 -12.99 6.94 0.55
CA THR A 168 -13.77 5.80 0.04
C THR A 168 -13.56 4.54 0.88
N PHE A 169 -12.41 4.41 1.55
CA PHE A 169 -12.09 3.22 2.33
C PHE A 169 -13.05 2.97 3.48
N GLU A 170 -13.69 3.98 4.05
CA GLU A 170 -14.75 3.76 5.06
C GLU A 170 -15.83 2.83 4.54
N GLN A 171 -16.30 3.06 3.32
CA GLN A 171 -17.33 2.22 2.70
C GLN A 171 -16.79 0.82 2.36
N ASP A 172 -15.56 0.72 1.89
CA ASP A 172 -14.90 -0.57 1.61
C ASP A 172 -14.71 -1.37 2.91
N LEU A 173 -14.29 -0.70 4.00
CA LEU A 173 -14.14 -1.33 5.31
C LEU A 173 -15.46 -1.92 5.81
N LEU A 174 -16.52 -1.11 5.81
CA LEU A 174 -17.81 -1.50 6.37
C LEU A 174 -18.57 -2.52 5.51
N ASN A 175 -18.51 -2.38 4.19
CA ASN A 175 -19.35 -3.17 3.27
C ASN A 175 -18.63 -4.39 2.68
N ASP A 176 -17.28 -4.40 2.65
CA ASP A 176 -16.51 -5.43 1.96
C ASP A 176 -15.48 -6.11 2.89
N VAL A 177 -14.61 -5.36 3.57
CA VAL A 177 -13.53 -5.94 4.41
C VAL A 177 -14.09 -6.64 5.64
N ILE A 178 -14.90 -5.97 6.46
CA ILE A 178 -15.49 -6.56 7.67
C ILE A 178 -16.30 -7.82 7.33
N PRO A 179 -17.24 -7.80 6.38
CA PRO A 179 -17.97 -9.00 5.98
C PRO A 179 -17.08 -10.13 5.47
N ALA A 180 -16.00 -9.81 4.74
CA ALA A 180 -15.05 -10.82 4.26
C ALA A 180 -14.32 -11.51 5.42
N ILE A 181 -13.93 -10.76 6.45
CA ILE A 181 -13.28 -11.31 7.65
C ILE A 181 -14.26 -12.16 8.46
N GLU A 182 -15.46 -11.67 8.69
CA GLU A 182 -16.50 -12.37 9.46
C GLU A 182 -16.95 -13.67 8.80
N SER A 183 -16.90 -13.76 7.49
CA SER A 183 -17.23 -14.97 6.73
C SER A 183 -16.13 -16.02 6.73
N ARG A 184 -14.87 -15.65 6.98
CA ARG A 184 -13.69 -16.54 6.87
C ARG A 184 -13.11 -16.96 8.22
N TYR A 185 -13.25 -16.11 9.22
CA TYR A 185 -12.66 -16.33 10.53
C TYR A 185 -13.71 -16.32 11.64
N SER A 186 -13.43 -17.05 12.71
CA SER A 186 -14.29 -17.07 13.87
C SER A 186 -14.04 -15.84 14.74
N VAL A 187 -14.87 -14.82 14.57
CA VAL A 187 -14.74 -13.52 15.23
C VAL A 187 -15.99 -13.18 16.05
N HIS A 188 -15.82 -12.32 17.03
CA HIS A 188 -16.95 -11.59 17.61
C HIS A 188 -17.41 -10.54 16.60
N ALA A 189 -18.63 -10.70 16.06
CA ALA A 189 -19.16 -9.85 15.00
C ALA A 189 -19.94 -8.63 15.55
N ASP A 190 -19.44 -8.05 16.62
CA ASP A 190 -20.04 -6.88 17.26
C ASP A 190 -19.03 -5.74 17.41
N ARG A 191 -19.53 -4.53 17.68
CA ARG A 191 -18.72 -3.32 17.79
C ARG A 191 -17.71 -3.38 18.93
N ASP A 192 -18.09 -3.97 20.07
CA ASP A 192 -17.29 -3.94 21.30
C ASP A 192 -16.02 -4.82 21.20
N HIS A 193 -16.01 -5.70 20.20
CA HIS A 193 -14.86 -6.55 19.91
C HIS A 193 -14.11 -6.16 18.62
N ARG A 194 -14.33 -4.94 18.10
CA ARG A 194 -13.58 -4.39 16.96
C ARG A 194 -12.77 -3.19 17.39
N GLY A 195 -11.48 -3.22 17.08
CA GLY A 195 -10.59 -2.08 17.19
C GLY A 195 -10.14 -1.60 15.82
N ILE A 196 -9.86 -0.32 15.72
CA ILE A 196 -9.21 0.28 14.54
C ILE A 196 -8.07 1.16 15.02
N ALA A 197 -6.92 1.03 14.36
CA ALA A 197 -5.73 1.84 14.62
C ALA A 197 -4.96 2.05 13.33
N GLY A 198 -4.08 3.04 13.29
CA GLY A 198 -3.28 3.27 12.08
C GLY A 198 -2.17 4.28 12.25
N LEU A 199 -1.28 4.28 11.26
CA LEU A 199 -0.15 5.20 11.16
C LEU A 199 -0.49 6.36 10.22
N SER A 200 -0.19 7.60 10.61
CA SER A 200 -0.30 8.77 9.72
C SER A 200 -1.68 8.87 9.08
N MET A 201 -1.81 8.66 7.77
CA MET A 201 -3.10 8.64 7.07
C MET A 201 -4.06 7.60 7.67
N GLY A 202 -3.57 6.40 7.99
CA GLY A 202 -4.36 5.37 8.68
C GLY A 202 -4.81 5.80 10.07
N GLY A 203 -4.01 6.58 10.79
CA GLY A 203 -4.40 7.21 12.04
C GLY A 203 -5.55 8.22 11.84
N GLY A 204 -5.46 9.04 10.79
CA GLY A 204 -6.53 9.94 10.38
C GLY A 204 -7.84 9.20 10.05
N GLN A 205 -7.75 8.09 9.31
CA GLN A 205 -8.91 7.23 9.04
C GLN A 205 -9.52 6.67 10.33
N SER A 206 -8.66 6.18 11.25
CA SER A 206 -9.12 5.58 12.52
C SER A 206 -9.84 6.57 13.43
N LEU A 207 -9.57 7.87 13.31
CA LEU A 207 -10.23 8.93 14.09
C LEU A 207 -11.52 9.43 13.44
N ASN A 208 -11.71 9.19 12.14
CA ASN A 208 -12.85 9.71 11.38
C ASN A 208 -13.93 8.66 11.08
N PHE A 209 -13.65 7.37 11.28
CA PHE A 209 -14.57 6.24 11.01
C PHE A 209 -15.31 5.75 12.29
#